data_48281fb3c6d22b4db3144b160660cb9a
#
_entry.id   48281fb3c6d22b4db3144b160660cb9a
#
_cell.length_a   1.000
_cell.length_b   1.000
_cell.length_c   1.000
_cell.angle_alpha   90.00
_cell.angle_beta   90.00
_cell.angle_gamma   90.00
#
_symmetry.space_group_name_H-M   'P 1'
#
loop_
_entity.id
_entity.type
_entity.pdbx_description
1 polymer ?
#
loop_
_entity_poly.entity_id
_entity_poly.type
_entity_poly.pdbx_seq_one_letter_code
_entity_poly.pdbx_strand_id
1 'polypeptide(L)'
;MINHQSEMLMVTGLARSGTTLLSECLDHHPRVMCISDMMNELLKGFVRYAYYQVENEKKSDSYPLDNLFFSGSKKVIQFINESNLKHKIPAYLRKEIISKTIQRDGGYNPEIIEHIRKCQALSFDLLFLEIMEILYGLYGKKNLVIF
;
A
#
# COMPACT_ATOMS: atom_id res chain seq x y z
N MET A 1 2.34 -4.53 -17.96
CA MET A 1 1.04 -3.80 -18.12
C MET A 1 -0.07 -4.62 -17.49
N ILE A 2 -0.73 -4.07 -16.48
CA ILE A 2 -1.93 -4.69 -15.88
C ILE A 2 -2.94 -4.80 -17.02
N ASN A 3 -3.38 -6.01 -17.29
CA ASN A 3 -4.37 -6.25 -18.33
C ASN A 3 -5.66 -5.52 -17.94
N HIS A 4 -6.28 -4.76 -18.85
CA HIS A 4 -7.52 -3.98 -18.59
C HIS A 4 -8.72 -4.81 -18.10
N GLN A 5 -8.56 -6.12 -17.95
CA GLN A 5 -9.57 -7.05 -17.46
C GLN A 5 -9.39 -7.44 -15.97
N SER A 6 -8.37 -6.94 -15.29
CA SER A 6 -8.19 -7.23 -13.87
C SER A 6 -9.05 -6.28 -13.04
N GLU A 7 -9.91 -6.86 -12.22
CA GLU A 7 -10.74 -6.11 -11.27
C GLU A 7 -9.99 -5.99 -9.94
N MET A 8 -10.10 -4.83 -9.30
CA MET A 8 -9.58 -4.60 -7.96
C MET A 8 -10.72 -4.53 -6.97
N LEU A 9 -10.65 -5.34 -5.92
CA LEU A 9 -11.60 -5.34 -4.82
C LEU A 9 -10.87 -4.90 -3.54
N MET A 10 -11.45 -3.95 -2.82
CA MET A 10 -10.95 -3.55 -1.51
C MET A 10 -11.77 -4.24 -0.42
N VAL A 11 -11.08 -5.03 0.42
CA VAL A 11 -11.67 -5.60 1.63
C VAL A 11 -11.33 -4.69 2.79
N THR A 12 -12.35 -4.10 3.41
CA THR A 12 -12.19 -3.22 4.56
C THR A 12 -13.11 -3.63 5.69
N GLY A 13 -12.74 -3.29 6.91
CA GLY A 13 -13.54 -3.58 8.10
C GLY A 13 -12.93 -2.97 9.35
N LEU A 14 -13.66 -3.04 10.45
CA LEU A 14 -13.15 -2.64 11.75
C LEU A 14 -12.02 -3.59 12.19
N ALA A 15 -11.15 -3.10 13.05
CA ALA A 15 -10.12 -3.93 13.67
C ALA A 15 -10.76 -5.19 14.27
N ARG A 16 -10.16 -6.37 14.03
CA ARG A 16 -10.65 -7.70 14.48
C ARG A 16 -12.01 -8.13 13.90
N SER A 17 -12.40 -7.59 12.74
CA SER A 17 -13.64 -8.00 12.04
C SER A 17 -13.48 -9.26 11.16
N GLY A 18 -12.31 -9.88 11.17
CA GLY A 18 -12.03 -11.07 10.36
C GLY A 18 -11.59 -10.78 8.93
N THR A 19 -11.24 -9.55 8.60
CA THR A 19 -10.73 -9.19 7.26
C THR A 19 -9.50 -9.99 6.85
N THR A 20 -8.57 -10.23 7.78
CA THR A 20 -7.39 -11.07 7.52
C THR A 20 -7.78 -12.50 7.15
N LEU A 21 -8.70 -13.12 7.91
CA LEU A 21 -9.17 -14.46 7.60
C LEU A 21 -9.86 -14.51 6.23
N LEU A 22 -10.69 -13.51 5.92
CA LEU A 22 -11.34 -13.42 4.62
C LEU A 22 -10.30 -13.28 3.49
N SER A 23 -9.29 -12.44 3.67
CA SER A 23 -8.21 -12.28 2.70
C SER A 23 -7.43 -13.57 2.49
N GLU A 24 -7.11 -14.29 3.57
CA GLU A 24 -6.45 -15.60 3.48
C GLU A 24 -7.32 -16.63 2.74
N CYS A 25 -8.62 -16.70 3.03
CA CYS A 25 -9.54 -17.57 2.32
C CYS A 25 -9.60 -17.25 0.82
N LEU A 26 -9.63 -15.97 0.47
CA LEU A 26 -9.70 -15.51 -0.92
C LEU A 26 -8.39 -15.76 -1.67
N ASP A 27 -7.25 -15.66 -1.00
CA ASP A 27 -5.93 -15.90 -1.62
C ASP A 27 -5.71 -17.37 -2.04
N HIS A 28 -6.46 -18.30 -1.44
CA HIS A 28 -6.48 -19.70 -1.89
C HIS A 28 -7.20 -19.89 -3.24
N HIS A 29 -7.95 -18.89 -3.71
CA HIS A 29 -8.63 -18.99 -5.01
C HIS A 29 -7.62 -18.78 -6.16
N PRO A 30 -7.60 -19.64 -7.19
CA PRO A 30 -6.56 -19.61 -8.23
C PRO A 30 -6.53 -18.33 -9.08
N ARG A 31 -7.59 -17.54 -9.07
CA ARG A 31 -7.71 -16.29 -9.83
C ARG A 31 -7.66 -15.04 -8.95
N VAL A 32 -7.44 -15.19 -7.64
CA VAL A 32 -7.44 -14.08 -6.69
C VAL A 32 -6.04 -13.92 -6.10
N MET A 33 -5.56 -12.71 -6.02
CA MET A 33 -4.33 -12.34 -5.35
C MET A 33 -4.66 -11.36 -4.23
N CYS A 34 -4.29 -11.69 -3.00
CA CYS A 34 -4.45 -10.82 -1.85
C CYS A 34 -3.12 -10.18 -1.46
N ILE A 35 -3.10 -8.87 -1.29
CA ILE A 35 -1.88 -8.08 -0.99
C ILE A 35 -2.10 -7.10 0.17
N SER A 36 -2.79 -7.53 1.21
CA SER A 36 -3.25 -6.65 2.29
C SER A 36 -2.12 -5.86 2.97
N ASP A 37 -1.04 -6.51 3.34
CA ASP A 37 -0.04 -5.87 4.21
C ASP A 37 0.99 -5.00 3.48
N MET A 38 1.33 -5.34 2.24
CA MET A 38 2.28 -4.55 1.44
C MET A 38 1.80 -3.12 1.23
N MET A 39 0.51 -2.94 0.94
CA MET A 39 -0.05 -1.64 0.65
C MET A 39 -0.21 -0.78 1.89
N ASN A 40 -0.27 -1.37 3.08
CA ASN A 40 -0.36 -0.64 4.34
C ASN A 40 0.83 0.32 4.53
N GLU A 41 2.04 -0.07 4.14
CA GLU A 41 3.21 0.82 4.27
C GLU A 41 3.17 2.00 3.29
N LEU A 42 2.64 1.79 2.10
CA LEU A 42 2.39 2.89 1.15
C LEU A 42 1.35 3.87 1.71
N LEU A 43 0.22 3.36 2.21
CA LEU A 43 -0.85 4.18 2.80
C LEU A 43 -0.35 4.94 4.02
N LYS A 44 0.38 4.29 4.93
CA LYS A 44 1.00 4.95 6.09
C LYS A 44 1.98 6.05 5.67
N GLY A 45 2.80 5.76 4.67
CA GLY A 45 3.74 6.74 4.12
C GLY A 45 3.02 7.96 3.55
N PHE A 46 1.93 7.74 2.81
CA PHE A 46 1.12 8.83 2.28
C PHE A 46 0.44 9.66 3.37
N VAL A 47 -0.14 9.03 4.38
CA VAL A 47 -0.77 9.76 5.50
C VAL A 47 0.26 10.56 6.29
N ARG A 48 1.46 10.01 6.56
CA ARG A 48 2.56 10.76 7.20
C ARG A 48 3.00 11.95 6.36
N TYR A 49 3.07 11.78 5.05
CA TYR A 49 3.34 12.87 4.13
C TYR A 49 2.28 13.98 4.24
N ALA A 50 0.99 13.61 4.28
CA ALA A 50 -0.11 14.55 4.44
C ALA A 50 0.00 15.35 5.74
N TYR A 51 0.28 14.70 6.87
CA TYR A 51 0.53 15.40 8.15
C TYR A 51 1.67 16.39 8.05
N TYR A 52 2.77 15.99 7.44
CA TYR A 52 3.92 16.87 7.26
C TYR A 52 3.59 18.10 6.39
N GLN A 53 2.84 17.91 5.31
CA GLN A 53 2.45 18.99 4.40
C GLN A 53 1.45 19.98 5.02
N VAL A 54 0.52 19.49 5.81
CA VAL A 54 -0.60 20.30 6.34
C VAL A 54 -0.28 20.89 7.71
N GLU A 55 0.37 20.15 8.59
CA GLU A 55 0.59 20.51 9.98
C GLU A 55 2.06 20.69 10.34
N ASN A 56 2.97 20.42 9.39
CA ASN A 56 4.41 20.36 9.64
C ASN A 56 4.78 19.37 10.76
N GLU A 57 3.96 18.34 10.95
CA GLU A 57 4.10 17.36 12.02
C GLU A 57 4.69 16.05 11.48
N LYS A 58 5.77 15.58 12.11
CA LYS A 58 6.37 14.28 11.79
C LYS A 58 5.72 13.19 12.63
N LYS A 59 4.88 12.38 12.01
CA LYS A 59 4.31 11.19 12.65
C LYS A 59 5.32 10.03 12.64
N SER A 60 5.36 9.31 13.76
CA SER A 60 6.21 8.11 13.91
C SER A 60 5.67 6.96 13.07
N ASP A 61 6.58 6.09 12.63
CA ASP A 61 6.23 4.85 11.93
C ASP A 61 5.42 3.86 12.74
N SER A 62 5.68 3.85 14.06
CA SER A 62 4.97 2.98 14.99
C SER A 62 3.53 3.43 15.25
N TYR A 63 3.15 4.56 14.67
CA TYR A 63 1.80 5.06 14.81
C TYR A 63 0.82 4.12 14.11
N PRO A 64 -0.18 3.54 14.80
CA PRO A 64 -1.16 2.67 14.18
C PRO A 64 -1.90 3.36 13.05
N LEU A 65 -2.18 2.64 11.96
CA LEU A 65 -2.86 3.20 10.80
C LEU A 65 -4.22 3.81 11.19
N ASP A 66 -4.93 3.13 12.07
CA ASP A 66 -6.23 3.58 12.59
C ASP A 66 -6.12 4.97 13.24
N ASN A 67 -5.11 5.18 14.07
CA ASN A 67 -4.90 6.46 14.72
C ASN A 67 -4.49 7.56 13.73
N LEU A 68 -3.83 7.21 12.62
CA LEU A 68 -3.51 8.17 11.57
C LEU A 68 -4.78 8.72 10.89
N PHE A 69 -5.79 7.89 10.71
CA PHE A 69 -7.05 8.31 10.09
C PHE A 69 -8.01 8.97 11.07
N PHE A 70 -8.12 8.45 12.29
CA PHE A 70 -9.13 8.91 13.26
C PHE A 70 -8.68 10.11 14.10
N SER A 71 -7.38 10.31 14.29
CA SER A 71 -6.84 11.45 15.06
C SER A 71 -6.43 12.64 14.19
N GLY A 72 -6.61 12.52 12.87
CA GLY A 72 -6.26 13.57 11.92
C GLY A 72 -7.08 14.83 12.09
N SER A 73 -6.44 15.99 11.97
CA SER A 73 -7.18 17.23 11.85
C SER A 73 -8.08 17.20 10.60
N LYS A 74 -9.15 17.98 10.62
CA LYS A 74 -10.02 18.13 9.45
C LYS A 74 -9.24 18.52 8.18
N LYS A 75 -8.16 19.31 8.33
CA LYS A 75 -7.31 19.74 7.22
C LYS A 75 -6.53 18.57 6.61
N VAL A 76 -5.99 17.66 7.44
CA VAL A 76 -5.29 16.48 6.96
C VAL A 76 -6.25 15.55 6.23
N ILE A 77 -7.43 15.32 6.80
CA ILE A 77 -8.47 14.48 6.18
C ILE A 77 -8.89 15.08 4.83
N GLN A 78 -9.10 16.40 4.78
CA GLN A 78 -9.43 17.09 3.54
C GLN A 78 -8.31 16.94 2.51
N PHE A 79 -7.05 17.14 2.91
CA PHE A 79 -5.89 16.95 2.01
C PHE A 79 -5.84 15.53 1.45
N ILE A 80 -6.07 14.50 2.28
CA ILE A 80 -6.10 13.11 1.85
C ILE A 80 -7.21 12.86 0.84
N ASN A 81 -8.41 13.37 1.09
CA ASN A 81 -9.58 13.18 0.24
C ASN A 81 -9.48 13.92 -1.11
N GLU A 82 -8.86 15.09 -1.11
CA GLU A 82 -8.66 15.90 -2.31
C GLU A 82 -7.41 15.42 -3.11
N SER A 83 -6.53 14.68 -2.46
CA SER A 83 -5.31 14.16 -3.07
C SER A 83 -5.62 12.94 -3.93
N ASN A 84 -5.13 12.95 -5.15
CA ASN A 84 -5.23 11.81 -6.07
C ASN A 84 -3.95 10.93 -6.07
N LEU A 85 -3.18 10.93 -4.99
CA LEU A 85 -1.90 10.22 -4.83
C LEU A 85 -0.78 10.63 -5.82
N LYS A 86 -1.00 11.62 -6.67
CA LYS A 86 -0.01 12.11 -7.64
C LYS A 86 1.10 12.97 -7.02
N HIS A 87 1.10 13.10 -5.71
CA HIS A 87 2.14 13.83 -5.01
C HIS A 87 3.49 13.13 -5.13
N LYS A 88 4.52 13.94 -5.36
CA LYS A 88 5.90 13.45 -5.41
C LYS A 88 6.31 12.89 -4.04
N ILE A 89 6.85 11.68 -4.05
CA ILE A 89 7.38 11.06 -2.84
C ILE A 89 8.79 11.60 -2.57
N PRO A 90 9.06 12.16 -1.37
CA PRO A 90 10.42 12.46 -0.96
C PRO A 90 11.31 11.20 -1.00
N ALA A 91 12.55 11.34 -1.46
CA ALA A 91 13.43 10.18 -1.66
C ALA A 91 13.64 9.33 -0.40
N TYR A 92 13.73 9.98 0.77
CA TYR A 92 13.86 9.28 2.05
C TYR A 92 12.62 8.46 2.37
N LEU A 93 11.43 9.02 2.14
CA LEU A 93 10.15 8.35 2.42
C LEU A 93 9.92 7.17 1.47
N ARG A 94 10.29 7.31 0.20
CA ARG A 94 10.24 6.21 -0.77
C ARG A 94 11.11 5.04 -0.32
N LYS A 95 12.37 5.30 0.06
CA LYS A 95 13.29 4.26 0.55
C LYS A 95 12.72 3.56 1.78
N GLU A 96 12.12 4.32 2.66
CA GLU A 96 11.51 3.81 3.88
C GLU A 96 10.29 2.92 3.58
N ILE A 97 9.36 3.38 2.73
CA ILE A 97 8.19 2.61 2.31
C ILE A 97 8.66 1.28 1.70
N ILE A 98 9.58 1.32 0.75
CA ILE A 98 10.12 0.12 0.09
C ILE A 98 10.75 -0.84 1.11
N SER A 99 11.61 -0.33 1.99
CA SER A 99 12.26 -1.15 3.01
C SER A 99 11.26 -1.84 3.94
N LYS A 100 10.24 -1.12 4.39
CA LYS A 100 9.22 -1.66 5.30
C LYS A 100 8.26 -2.61 4.61
N THR A 101 7.89 -2.32 3.35
CA THR A 101 7.15 -3.25 2.53
C THR A 101 7.86 -4.60 2.46
N ILE A 102 9.17 -4.60 2.20
CA ILE A 102 9.98 -5.82 2.17
C ILE A 102 10.06 -6.50 3.53
N GLN A 103 10.20 -5.75 4.62
CA GLN A 103 10.33 -6.32 5.97
C GLN A 103 9.08 -7.00 6.50
N ARG A 104 7.89 -6.46 6.15
CA ARG A 104 6.61 -7.03 6.60
C ARG A 104 6.31 -8.37 5.96
N ASP A 105 6.84 -8.58 4.79
CA ASP A 105 6.53 -9.74 3.98
C ASP A 105 7.63 -10.80 4.02
N GLY A 106 8.21 -11.06 5.17
CA GLY A 106 9.28 -12.03 5.41
C GLY A 106 9.07 -13.46 4.88
N GLY A 107 8.01 -13.69 4.12
CA GLY A 107 7.68 -14.94 3.44
C GLY A 107 7.63 -14.86 1.91
N TYR A 108 7.86 -13.68 1.31
CA TYR A 108 7.82 -13.55 -0.15
C TYR A 108 9.04 -14.14 -0.86
N ASN A 109 8.78 -14.57 -2.08
CA ASN A 109 9.78 -14.99 -3.02
C ASN A 109 10.91 -13.93 -3.11
N PRO A 110 12.19 -14.32 -2.97
CA PRO A 110 13.34 -13.43 -3.12
C PRO A 110 13.32 -12.59 -4.40
N GLU A 111 12.70 -13.09 -5.46
CA GLU A 111 12.53 -12.40 -6.73
C GLU A 111 11.63 -11.16 -6.59
N ILE A 112 10.54 -11.27 -5.83
CA ILE A 112 9.65 -10.13 -5.54
C ILE A 112 10.42 -9.04 -4.80
N ILE A 113 11.16 -9.42 -3.77
CA ILE A 113 11.97 -8.51 -2.97
C ILE A 113 12.96 -7.73 -3.85
N GLU A 114 13.64 -8.43 -4.75
CA GLU A 114 14.62 -7.81 -5.64
C GLU A 114 13.97 -6.82 -6.61
N HIS A 115 12.79 -7.14 -7.14
CA HIS A 115 12.04 -6.23 -8.01
C HIS A 115 11.51 -5.01 -7.25
N ILE A 116 10.94 -5.20 -6.05
CA ILE A 116 10.46 -4.08 -5.23
C ILE A 116 11.61 -3.13 -4.84
N ARG A 117 12.80 -3.65 -4.55
CA ARG A 117 13.99 -2.83 -4.28
C ARG A 117 14.38 -1.90 -5.43
N LYS A 118 14.10 -2.31 -6.65
CA LYS A 118 14.42 -1.56 -7.87
C LYS A 118 13.38 -0.50 -8.23
N CYS A 119 12.24 -0.43 -7.52
CA CYS A 119 11.22 0.57 -7.76
C CYS A 119 11.76 1.99 -7.68
N GLN A 120 11.52 2.78 -8.73
CA GLN A 120 12.00 4.16 -8.84
C GLN A 120 10.88 5.18 -8.99
N ALA A 121 9.65 4.78 -8.81
CA ALA A 121 8.50 5.65 -8.93
C ALA A 121 8.67 6.95 -8.14
N LEU A 122 8.28 8.06 -8.75
CA LEU A 122 8.47 9.40 -8.18
C LEU A 122 7.24 9.92 -7.43
N SER A 123 6.10 9.26 -7.56
CA SER A 123 4.83 9.61 -6.90
C SER A 123 4.19 8.40 -6.25
N PHE A 124 3.25 8.63 -5.32
CA PHE A 124 2.60 7.54 -4.59
C PHE A 124 1.76 6.64 -5.51
N ASP A 125 1.04 7.23 -6.48
CA ASP A 125 0.27 6.48 -7.47
C ASP A 125 1.17 5.61 -8.36
N LEU A 126 2.29 6.14 -8.84
CA LEU A 126 3.24 5.37 -9.64
C LEU A 126 3.91 4.27 -8.82
N LEU A 127 4.26 4.51 -7.55
CA LEU A 127 4.81 3.48 -6.69
C LEU A 127 3.80 2.36 -6.45
N PHE A 128 2.53 2.71 -6.24
CA PHE A 128 1.45 1.75 -6.15
C PHE A 128 1.38 0.87 -7.40
N LEU A 129 1.32 1.50 -8.58
CA LEU A 129 1.21 0.79 -9.85
C LEU A 129 2.44 -0.09 -10.12
N GLU A 130 3.65 0.41 -9.84
CA GLU A 130 4.89 -0.35 -10.04
C GLU A 130 4.94 -1.60 -9.16
N ILE A 131 4.56 -1.49 -7.88
CA ILE A 131 4.44 -2.64 -6.98
C ILE A 131 3.38 -3.62 -7.48
N MET A 132 2.23 -3.11 -7.92
CA MET A 132 1.15 -3.94 -8.47
C MET A 132 1.58 -4.69 -9.73
N GLU A 133 2.31 -4.05 -10.64
CA GLU A 133 2.82 -4.69 -11.85
C GLU A 133 3.83 -5.81 -11.52
N ILE A 134 4.70 -5.59 -10.54
CA ILE A 134 5.64 -6.60 -10.06
C ILE A 134 4.88 -7.82 -9.52
N LEU A 135 3.95 -7.59 -8.63
CA LEU A 135 3.17 -8.67 -8.01
C LEU A 135 2.34 -9.42 -9.06
N TYR A 136 1.65 -8.69 -9.93
CA TYR A 136 0.86 -9.29 -10.99
C TYR A 136 1.72 -10.14 -11.95
N GLY A 137 2.90 -9.64 -12.32
CA GLY A 137 3.83 -10.36 -13.19
C GLY A 137 4.35 -11.65 -12.57
N LEU A 138 4.63 -11.65 -11.27
CA LEU A 138 5.24 -12.79 -10.56
C LEU A 138 4.21 -13.84 -10.10
N TYR A 139 3.04 -13.41 -9.67
CA TYR A 139 1.94 -14.33 -9.35
C TYR A 139 1.14 -14.80 -10.59
N GLY A 140 1.40 -14.22 -11.74
CA GLY A 140 0.98 -14.52 -13.10
C GLY A 140 -0.36 -15.22 -13.28
N LYS A 141 -1.43 -14.52 -13.64
CA LYS A 141 -2.75 -15.02 -14.05
C LYS A 141 -3.91 -14.84 -13.05
N LYS A 142 -3.74 -14.08 -11.99
CA LYS A 142 -4.88 -13.78 -11.12
C LYS A 142 -5.62 -12.56 -11.68
N ASN A 143 -6.91 -12.68 -11.90
CA ASN A 143 -7.74 -11.64 -12.52
C ASN A 143 -8.27 -10.62 -11.51
N LEU A 144 -8.20 -10.93 -10.21
CA LEU A 144 -8.71 -10.11 -9.12
C LEU A 144 -7.60 -9.87 -8.10
N VAL A 145 -7.45 -8.63 -7.70
CA VAL A 145 -6.53 -8.22 -6.64
C VAL A 145 -7.35 -7.68 -5.49
N ILE A 146 -7.08 -8.18 -4.28
CA ILE A 146 -7.77 -7.78 -3.04
C ILE A 146 -6.76 -7.10 -2.13
N PHE A 147 -7.15 -5.95 -1.60
CA PHE A 147 -6.38 -5.17 -0.63
C PHE A 147 -6.97 -5.31 0.77
#